data_283d466460b4d7f1e865bfcd50a85049
#
_entry.id   283d466460b4d7f1e865bfcd50a85049
#
_cell.length_a   1.000
_cell.length_b   1.000
_cell.length_c   1.000
_cell.angle_alpha   90.00
_cell.angle_beta   90.00
_cell.angle_gamma   90.00
#
_symmetry.space_group_name_H-M   'P 1'
#
loop_
_entity.id
_entity.type
_entity.pdbx_description
1 polymer ?
#
loop_
_entity_poly.entity_id
_entity_poly.type
_entity_poly.pdbx_seq_one_letter_code
_entity_poly.pdbx_strand_id
1 'polypeptide(L)'
;MTISIKPTASGSTIEQDGSTILTVDGSGNLTFPNNATFSGTVTGISSYSDSDALTLFNASGSAPVYACRAWVKFKGTGTVTINGSGNVSSITDNGTGQFTANFTTAMPDTNYSVATVTSTDGSTDRGATALIDDRTYSTSAIRILVWNGSGYGDQVNNCIQVFR
;
A
#
# COMPACT_ATOMS: atom_id res chain seq x y z
N MET A 1 -8.93 -5.38 -43.61
CA MET A 1 -9.34 -5.11 -42.18
C MET A 1 -10.50 -4.15 -42.23
N THR A 2 -11.69 -4.60 -41.84
CA THR A 2 -12.91 -3.81 -41.80
C THR A 2 -13.36 -3.69 -40.36
N ILE A 3 -13.54 -2.45 -39.87
CA ILE A 3 -14.12 -2.19 -38.56
C ILE A 3 -15.53 -1.67 -38.77
N SER A 4 -16.52 -2.26 -38.11
CA SER A 4 -17.91 -1.85 -38.20
C SER A 4 -18.52 -1.65 -36.80
N ILE A 5 -19.42 -0.68 -36.68
CA ILE A 5 -20.23 -0.47 -35.49
C ILE A 5 -21.64 -0.93 -35.82
N LYS A 6 -22.14 -1.89 -35.02
CA LYS A 6 -23.49 -2.42 -35.20
C LYS A 6 -24.34 -2.06 -33.98
N PRO A 7 -25.42 -1.30 -34.14
CA PRO A 7 -26.40 -1.11 -33.10
C PRO A 7 -27.08 -2.44 -32.75
N THR A 8 -27.39 -2.64 -31.50
CA THR A 8 -28.19 -3.75 -30.97
C THR A 8 -29.38 -3.21 -30.19
N ALA A 9 -30.35 -4.07 -29.85
CA ALA A 9 -31.54 -3.64 -29.09
C ALA A 9 -31.18 -3.06 -27.69
N SER A 10 -30.00 -3.35 -27.16
CA SER A 10 -29.55 -2.97 -25.81
C SER A 10 -28.18 -2.27 -25.81
N GLY A 11 -27.73 -1.71 -26.93
CA GLY A 11 -26.43 -1.02 -27.00
C GLY A 11 -25.81 -1.06 -28.40
N SER A 12 -24.51 -1.27 -28.50
CA SER A 12 -23.76 -1.36 -29.74
C SER A 12 -22.60 -2.34 -29.65
N THR A 13 -22.22 -2.96 -30.75
CA THR A 13 -20.99 -3.75 -30.86
C THR A 13 -20.03 -3.11 -31.85
N ILE A 14 -18.73 -3.23 -31.55
CA ILE A 14 -17.66 -2.94 -32.52
C ILE A 14 -17.09 -4.29 -32.96
N GLU A 15 -17.08 -4.52 -34.26
CA GLU A 15 -16.59 -5.76 -34.87
C GLU A 15 -15.41 -5.48 -35.77
N GLN A 16 -14.50 -6.44 -35.84
CA GLN A 16 -13.41 -6.49 -36.79
C GLN A 16 -13.52 -7.79 -37.61
N ASP A 17 -13.65 -7.65 -38.92
CA ASP A 17 -13.78 -8.78 -39.84
C ASP A 17 -14.84 -9.81 -39.39
N GLY A 18 -15.98 -9.32 -38.87
CA GLY A 18 -17.12 -10.13 -38.41
C GLY A 18 -17.03 -10.66 -37.00
N SER A 19 -15.92 -10.41 -36.27
CA SER A 19 -15.76 -10.80 -34.87
C SER A 19 -15.97 -9.62 -33.94
N THR A 20 -16.78 -9.77 -32.90
CA THR A 20 -16.98 -8.73 -31.87
C THR A 20 -15.71 -8.53 -31.07
N ILE A 21 -15.22 -7.28 -31.05
CA ILE A 21 -14.04 -6.88 -30.26
C ILE A 21 -14.41 -6.01 -29.04
N LEU A 22 -15.59 -5.41 -29.07
CA LEU A 22 -16.11 -4.59 -27.96
C LEU A 22 -17.64 -4.57 -28.02
N THR A 23 -18.28 -4.69 -26.88
CA THR A 23 -19.72 -4.44 -26.70
C THR A 23 -19.91 -3.26 -25.75
N VAL A 24 -20.82 -2.34 -26.12
CA VAL A 24 -21.32 -1.28 -25.24
C VAL A 24 -22.78 -1.59 -24.97
N ASP A 25 -23.15 -1.82 -23.71
CA ASP A 25 -24.54 -2.06 -23.33
C ASP A 25 -25.38 -0.77 -23.28
N GLY A 26 -26.69 -0.88 -23.07
CA GLY A 26 -27.59 0.26 -22.95
C GLY A 26 -27.35 1.19 -21.75
N SER A 27 -26.51 0.76 -20.81
CA SER A 27 -26.05 1.54 -19.65
C SER A 27 -24.68 2.17 -19.86
N GLY A 28 -24.06 1.93 -21.03
CA GLY A 28 -22.73 2.46 -21.35
C GLY A 28 -21.56 1.61 -20.84
N ASN A 29 -21.80 0.40 -20.34
CA ASN A 29 -20.71 -0.50 -19.91
C ASN A 29 -20.03 -1.11 -21.14
N LEU A 30 -18.70 -1.18 -21.10
CA LEU A 30 -17.86 -1.75 -22.14
C LEU A 30 -17.44 -3.16 -21.76
N THR A 31 -17.67 -4.12 -22.64
CA THR A 31 -17.22 -5.51 -22.47
C THR A 31 -16.30 -5.89 -23.62
N PHE A 32 -15.13 -6.38 -23.31
CA PHE A 32 -14.18 -6.97 -24.25
C PHE A 32 -14.29 -8.51 -24.12
N PRO A 33 -14.66 -9.23 -25.19
CA PRO A 33 -14.77 -10.70 -25.12
C PRO A 33 -13.42 -11.42 -24.96
N ASN A 34 -12.32 -10.70 -25.21
CA ASN A 34 -10.94 -11.16 -25.03
C ASN A 34 -10.15 -10.13 -24.24
N ASN A 35 -8.89 -10.45 -23.89
CA ASN A 35 -8.02 -9.53 -23.19
C ASN A 35 -7.84 -8.21 -23.95
N ALA A 36 -8.08 -7.10 -23.26
CA ALA A 36 -7.81 -5.76 -23.79
C ALA A 36 -6.44 -5.28 -23.31
N THR A 37 -5.61 -4.78 -24.23
CA THR A 37 -4.36 -4.11 -23.90
C THR A 37 -4.52 -2.61 -24.10
N PHE A 38 -4.32 -1.82 -23.06
CA PHE A 38 -4.34 -0.36 -23.13
C PHE A 38 -2.90 0.15 -23.11
N SER A 39 -2.44 0.80 -24.18
CA SER A 39 -1.09 1.37 -24.28
C SER A 39 -0.98 2.79 -23.72
N GLY A 40 -2.02 3.30 -23.10
CA GLY A 40 -2.10 4.63 -22.49
C GLY A 40 -2.60 4.58 -21.05
N THR A 41 -2.77 5.77 -20.44
CA THR A 41 -3.35 5.88 -19.10
C THR A 41 -4.83 5.54 -19.14
N VAL A 42 -5.26 4.56 -18.33
CA VAL A 42 -6.68 4.28 -18.09
C VAL A 42 -7.12 5.14 -16.91
N THR A 43 -8.01 6.10 -17.15
CA THR A 43 -8.60 6.95 -16.12
C THR A 43 -10.03 6.54 -15.82
N GLY A 44 -10.52 6.78 -14.60
CA GLY A 44 -11.91 6.52 -14.23
C GLY A 44 -12.20 5.10 -13.77
N ILE A 45 -11.17 4.29 -13.45
CA ILE A 45 -11.40 3.02 -12.75
C ILE A 45 -11.77 3.35 -11.30
N SER A 46 -13.06 3.26 -10.98
CA SER A 46 -13.60 3.64 -9.67
C SER A 46 -13.67 2.48 -8.68
N SER A 47 -13.55 1.24 -9.14
CA SER A 47 -13.57 0.06 -8.27
C SER A 47 -12.77 -1.09 -8.90
N TYR A 48 -12.03 -1.80 -8.04
CA TYR A 48 -11.53 -3.14 -8.32
C TYR A 48 -12.33 -4.12 -7.46
N SER A 49 -12.67 -5.28 -7.98
CA SER A 49 -13.21 -6.36 -7.15
C SER A 49 -12.08 -7.01 -6.34
N ASP A 50 -12.42 -7.71 -5.26
CA ASP A 50 -11.44 -8.49 -4.49
C ASP A 50 -10.69 -9.50 -5.37
N SER A 51 -11.37 -10.07 -6.39
CA SER A 51 -10.74 -10.97 -7.35
C SER A 51 -9.70 -10.28 -8.22
N ASP A 52 -9.91 -9.00 -8.59
CA ASP A 52 -8.94 -8.21 -9.37
C ASP A 52 -7.72 -7.88 -8.50
N ALA A 53 -7.93 -7.52 -7.23
CA ALA A 53 -6.86 -7.30 -6.28
C ALA A 53 -6.03 -8.58 -6.04
N LEU A 54 -6.67 -9.73 -5.86
CA LEU A 54 -6.00 -11.02 -5.72
C LEU A 54 -5.14 -11.36 -6.95
N THR A 55 -5.65 -11.10 -8.16
CA THR A 55 -4.92 -11.29 -9.42
C THR A 55 -3.75 -10.32 -9.53
N LEU A 56 -3.96 -9.04 -9.21
CA LEU A 56 -2.92 -8.01 -9.27
C LEU A 56 -1.74 -8.31 -8.33
N PHE A 57 -2.02 -8.85 -7.14
CA PHE A 57 -0.99 -9.21 -6.17
C PHE A 57 -0.56 -10.68 -6.23
N ASN A 58 -0.98 -11.42 -7.27
CA ASN A 58 -0.69 -12.84 -7.45
C ASN A 58 -1.05 -13.68 -6.21
N ALA A 59 -2.15 -13.34 -5.57
CA ALA A 59 -2.65 -14.03 -4.41
C ALA A 59 -3.71 -15.09 -4.78
N SER A 60 -3.83 -16.14 -3.99
CA SER A 60 -4.83 -17.19 -4.15
C SER A 60 -5.67 -17.33 -2.89
N GLY A 61 -6.90 -17.83 -3.05
CA GLY A 61 -7.85 -18.01 -1.95
C GLY A 61 -8.89 -16.88 -1.89
N SER A 62 -9.70 -16.88 -0.83
CA SER A 62 -10.83 -15.96 -0.64
C SER A 62 -10.59 -14.86 0.40
N ALA A 63 -9.43 -14.85 1.06
CA ALA A 63 -9.09 -13.81 2.02
C ALA A 63 -8.80 -12.49 1.29
N PRO A 64 -9.31 -11.34 1.78
CA PRO A 64 -9.03 -10.05 1.18
C PRO A 64 -7.54 -9.71 1.18
N VAL A 65 -7.07 -9.00 0.15
CA VAL A 65 -5.71 -8.48 0.06
C VAL A 65 -5.68 -7.05 0.60
N TYR A 66 -4.78 -6.80 1.54
CA TYR A 66 -4.56 -5.47 2.11
C TYR A 66 -3.20 -4.93 1.68
N ALA A 67 -3.18 -3.77 1.05
CA ALA A 67 -1.95 -3.10 0.66
C ALA A 67 -1.34 -2.32 1.84
N CYS A 68 0.00 -2.29 1.90
CA CYS A 68 0.71 -1.43 2.83
C CYS A 68 0.46 0.05 2.46
N ARG A 69 -0.03 0.85 3.40
CA ARG A 69 -0.41 2.26 3.20
C ARG A 69 0.70 3.24 3.53
N ALA A 70 1.65 2.82 4.37
CA ALA A 70 2.88 3.55 4.65
C ALA A 70 3.96 2.58 5.12
N TRP A 71 5.20 2.89 4.78
CA TRP A 71 6.34 2.13 5.30
C TRP A 71 7.57 3.03 5.40
N VAL A 72 8.46 2.69 6.31
CA VAL A 72 9.76 3.35 6.43
C VAL A 72 10.80 2.39 6.99
N LYS A 73 12.02 2.50 6.47
CA LYS A 73 13.24 1.96 7.07
C LYS A 73 14.15 3.12 7.43
N PHE A 74 14.56 3.20 8.69
CA PHE A 74 15.41 4.29 9.16
C PHE A 74 16.45 3.84 10.18
N LYS A 75 17.54 4.62 10.27
CA LYS A 75 18.56 4.51 11.31
C LYS A 75 18.14 5.40 12.47
N GLY A 76 18.08 4.83 13.69
CA GLY A 76 17.74 5.57 14.91
C GLY A 76 18.97 6.02 15.73
N THR A 77 20.17 5.50 15.45
CA THR A 77 21.38 5.85 16.20
C THR A 77 22.04 7.12 15.67
N GLY A 78 22.48 8.01 16.56
CA GLY A 78 23.08 9.29 16.21
C GLY A 78 22.07 10.20 15.49
N THR A 79 22.44 10.76 14.35
CA THR A 79 21.47 11.50 13.53
C THR A 79 20.51 10.56 12.85
N VAL A 80 19.20 10.70 13.11
CA VAL A 80 18.15 9.89 12.50
C VAL A 80 18.16 10.09 10.98
N THR A 81 18.18 8.98 10.23
CA THR A 81 18.26 9.01 8.77
C THR A 81 17.29 8.00 8.17
N ILE A 82 16.43 8.44 7.27
CA ILE A 82 15.55 7.57 6.47
C ILE A 82 16.38 6.93 5.35
N ASN A 83 16.40 5.59 5.33
CA ASN A 83 17.05 4.82 4.27
C ASN A 83 16.09 4.58 3.07
N GLY A 84 14.79 4.53 3.33
CA GLY A 84 13.74 4.38 2.33
C GLY A 84 12.37 4.50 2.97
N SER A 85 11.40 5.04 2.23
CA SER A 85 10.03 5.19 2.73
C SER A 85 9.01 5.23 1.60
N GLY A 86 7.76 4.88 1.95
CA GLY A 86 6.55 5.16 1.17
C GLY A 86 5.50 5.77 2.08
N ASN A 87 4.93 6.90 1.70
CA ASN A 87 3.98 7.71 2.48
C ASN A 87 4.48 8.13 3.89
N VAL A 88 5.80 8.23 4.08
CA VAL A 88 6.41 8.80 5.30
C VAL A 88 7.34 9.93 4.89
N SER A 89 7.09 11.13 5.42
CA SER A 89 7.83 12.35 5.10
C SER A 89 9.05 12.58 5.99
N SER A 90 8.97 12.18 7.26
CA SER A 90 10.05 12.38 8.23
C SER A 90 9.91 11.44 9.43
N ILE A 91 11.02 11.29 10.15
CA ILE A 91 11.04 10.69 11.50
C ILE A 91 11.39 11.80 12.48
N THR A 92 10.55 11.98 13.49
CA THR A 92 10.85 12.83 14.63
C THR A 92 11.51 11.99 15.72
N ASP A 93 12.70 12.39 16.12
CA ASP A 93 13.39 11.84 17.30
C ASP A 93 12.80 12.50 18.56
N ASN A 94 12.18 11.71 19.41
CA ASN A 94 11.57 12.16 20.68
C ASN A 94 12.45 11.82 21.90
N GLY A 95 13.66 11.31 21.67
CA GLY A 95 14.60 10.85 22.68
C GLY A 95 14.92 9.37 22.52
N THR A 96 15.81 8.86 23.34
CA THR A 96 16.36 7.51 23.25
C THR A 96 15.28 6.45 23.05
N GLY A 97 15.31 5.75 21.92
CA GLY A 97 14.37 4.71 21.54
C GLY A 97 12.95 5.18 21.28
N GLN A 98 12.72 6.46 21.03
CA GLN A 98 11.39 7.03 20.87
C GLN A 98 11.31 7.80 19.55
N PHE A 99 10.55 7.28 18.57
CA PHE A 99 10.49 7.85 17.24
C PHE A 99 9.05 8.02 16.77
N THR A 100 8.78 9.12 16.08
CA THR A 100 7.48 9.34 15.42
C THR A 100 7.67 9.34 13.92
N ALA A 101 6.99 8.44 13.21
CA ALA A 101 6.89 8.45 11.76
C ALA A 101 5.74 9.36 11.34
N ASN A 102 6.06 10.42 10.60
CA ASN A 102 5.10 11.40 10.11
C ASN A 102 4.67 11.02 8.69
N PHE A 103 3.35 10.86 8.45
CA PHE A 103 2.84 10.50 7.14
C PHE A 103 2.82 11.71 6.19
N THR A 104 3.14 11.48 4.93
CA THR A 104 3.01 12.50 3.87
C THR A 104 1.53 12.76 3.56
N THR A 105 0.76 11.67 3.44
CA THR A 105 -0.70 11.71 3.27
C THR A 105 -1.33 11.03 4.46
N ALA A 106 -2.27 11.70 5.11
CA ALA A 106 -2.93 11.19 6.31
C ALA A 106 -3.68 9.87 6.05
N MET A 107 -3.74 9.01 7.06
CA MET A 107 -4.64 7.86 7.08
C MET A 107 -6.10 8.33 7.20
N PRO A 108 -7.07 7.55 6.71
CA PRO A 108 -8.49 7.96 6.77
C PRO A 108 -9.01 8.06 8.20
N ASP A 109 -8.46 7.28 9.11
CA ASP A 109 -8.77 7.25 10.55
C ASP A 109 -7.60 6.65 11.34
N THR A 110 -7.78 6.42 12.63
CA THR A 110 -6.78 5.83 13.55
C THR A 110 -6.88 4.31 13.69
N ASN A 111 -7.81 3.64 12.97
CA ASN A 111 -8.03 2.20 13.06
C ASN A 111 -7.13 1.43 12.08
N TYR A 112 -5.85 1.72 12.05
CA TYR A 112 -4.87 1.02 11.23
C TYR A 112 -4.00 0.09 12.06
N SER A 113 -3.48 -0.96 11.44
CA SER A 113 -2.54 -1.91 12.03
C SER A 113 -1.11 -1.51 11.72
N VAL A 114 -0.21 -1.70 12.66
CA VAL A 114 1.22 -1.39 12.51
C VAL A 114 2.06 -2.63 12.80
N ALA A 115 2.91 -3.00 11.84
CA ALA A 115 3.96 -3.98 12.03
C ALA A 115 5.30 -3.27 12.17
N THR A 116 6.11 -3.70 13.13
CA THR A 116 7.42 -3.12 13.40
C THR A 116 8.49 -4.21 13.51
N VAL A 117 9.66 -3.93 12.98
CA VAL A 117 10.86 -4.75 13.17
C VAL A 117 12.02 -3.83 13.45
N THR A 118 12.84 -4.19 14.43
CA THR A 118 14.07 -3.48 14.75
C THR A 118 15.22 -4.46 14.91
N SER A 119 16.42 -4.04 14.54
CA SER A 119 17.62 -4.85 14.68
C SER A 119 18.81 -4.00 15.14
N THR A 120 19.68 -4.64 15.92
CA THR A 120 20.96 -4.08 16.31
C THR A 120 21.96 -4.11 15.14
N ASP A 121 23.13 -3.53 15.32
CA ASP A 121 24.24 -3.54 14.37
C ASP A 121 24.97 -4.90 14.27
N GLY A 122 24.47 -5.94 14.93
CA GLY A 122 25.07 -7.26 14.96
C GLY A 122 26.17 -7.44 16.02
N SER A 123 26.47 -6.42 16.83
CA SER A 123 27.51 -6.50 17.85
C SER A 123 27.08 -7.17 19.15
N THR A 124 25.78 -7.33 19.36
CA THR A 124 25.20 -8.06 20.51
C THR A 124 23.88 -8.72 20.11
N ASP A 125 23.73 -10.02 20.39
CA ASP A 125 22.52 -10.82 20.16
C ASP A 125 21.32 -10.43 21.04
N ARG A 126 21.14 -9.16 21.32
CA ARG A 126 20.00 -8.66 22.08
C ARG A 126 18.88 -8.31 21.11
N GLY A 127 17.84 -9.14 21.12
CA GLY A 127 16.62 -8.84 20.40
C GLY A 127 16.06 -7.49 20.86
N ALA A 128 15.95 -6.55 19.93
CA ALA A 128 15.21 -5.32 20.18
C ALA A 128 13.77 -5.49 19.68
N THR A 129 12.81 -4.97 20.42
CA THR A 129 11.41 -4.99 20.06
C THR A 129 10.93 -3.56 19.91
N ALA A 130 10.27 -3.27 18.79
CA ALA A 130 9.56 -2.01 18.66
C ALA A 130 8.11 -2.20 19.13
N LEU A 131 7.70 -1.35 20.05
CA LEU A 131 6.36 -1.28 20.61
C LEU A 131 5.64 -0.07 20.03
N ILE A 132 4.33 -0.18 19.85
CA ILE A 132 3.51 0.96 19.49
C ILE A 132 3.12 1.70 20.78
N ASP A 133 3.28 3.02 20.79
CA ASP A 133 2.68 3.85 21.82
C ASP A 133 1.20 4.08 21.48
N ASP A 134 0.31 3.31 22.07
CA ASP A 134 -1.13 3.29 21.80
C ASP A 134 -1.82 4.65 22.00
N ARG A 135 -1.22 5.52 22.81
CA ARG A 135 -1.72 6.89 23.06
C ARG A 135 -1.42 7.86 21.91
N THR A 136 -0.65 7.45 20.91
CA THR A 136 -0.15 8.32 19.86
C THR A 136 -0.64 7.98 18.46
N TYR A 137 -1.63 7.07 18.34
CA TYR A 137 -2.30 6.84 17.06
C TYR A 137 -2.97 8.12 16.57
N SER A 138 -2.54 8.63 15.44
CA SER A 138 -3.16 9.77 14.76
C SER A 138 -3.27 9.50 13.26
N THR A 139 -4.12 10.24 12.58
CA THR A 139 -4.22 10.13 11.12
C THR A 139 -2.95 10.58 10.40
N SER A 140 -2.15 11.45 11.02
CA SER A 140 -0.95 12.06 10.41
C SER A 140 0.38 11.45 10.84
N ALA A 141 0.40 10.62 11.90
CA ALA A 141 1.64 10.07 12.43
C ALA A 141 1.42 8.83 13.32
N ILE A 142 2.46 8.05 13.51
CA ILE A 142 2.52 6.98 14.52
C ILE A 142 3.84 7.02 15.28
N ARG A 143 3.77 6.90 16.60
CA ARG A 143 4.95 6.82 17.46
C ARG A 143 5.26 5.37 17.80
N ILE A 144 6.55 5.02 17.79
CA ILE A 144 7.06 3.75 18.25
C ILE A 144 8.03 3.94 19.40
N LEU A 145 8.10 2.93 20.24
CA LEU A 145 9.03 2.82 21.37
C LEU A 145 9.93 1.61 21.12
N VAL A 146 11.22 1.79 21.08
CA VAL A 146 12.21 0.73 20.83
C VAL A 146 12.82 0.29 22.15
N TRP A 147 12.60 -0.98 22.51
CA TRP A 147 13.08 -1.59 23.74
C TRP A 147 14.21 -2.58 23.44
N ASN A 148 15.34 -2.49 24.12
CA ASN A 148 16.53 -3.32 23.90
C ASN A 148 16.75 -4.42 24.97
N GLY A 149 15.71 -4.73 25.76
CA GLY A 149 15.77 -5.71 26.84
C GLY A 149 16.19 -5.15 28.20
N SER A 150 16.72 -3.93 28.25
CA SER A 150 17.13 -3.24 29.51
C SER A 150 16.49 -1.87 29.67
N GLY A 151 16.02 -1.27 28.56
CA GLY A 151 15.42 0.05 28.52
C GLY A 151 15.12 0.48 27.08
N TYR A 152 14.70 1.73 26.94
CA TYR A 152 14.61 2.33 25.62
C TYR A 152 16.01 2.51 25.03
N GLY A 153 16.16 2.23 23.73
CA GLY A 153 17.44 2.30 23.06
C GLY A 153 17.33 2.54 21.58
N ASP A 154 18.20 3.38 21.05
CA ASP A 154 18.29 3.63 19.63
C ASP A 154 18.87 2.40 18.93
N GLN A 155 18.27 2.04 17.81
CA GLN A 155 18.73 0.91 17.01
C GLN A 155 19.13 1.37 15.59
N VAL A 156 20.08 0.63 15.01
CA VAL A 156 20.63 0.95 13.66
C VAL A 156 19.57 0.76 12.57
N ASN A 157 18.73 -0.26 12.71
CA ASN A 157 17.68 -0.52 11.74
C ASN A 157 16.33 -0.58 12.44
N ASN A 158 15.41 0.27 11.99
CA ASN A 158 14.02 0.28 12.41
C ASN A 158 13.15 0.26 11.17
N CYS A 159 12.17 -0.63 11.15
CA CYS A 159 11.20 -0.73 10.07
C CYS A 159 9.78 -0.60 10.64
N ILE A 160 8.96 0.19 9.98
CA ILE A 160 7.54 0.37 10.29
C ILE A 160 6.74 0.10 9.02
N GLN A 161 5.64 -0.63 9.14
CA GLN A 161 4.69 -0.89 8.06
C GLN A 161 3.27 -0.65 8.60
N VAL A 162 2.44 0.00 7.83
CA VAL A 162 1.09 0.40 8.22
C VAL A 162 0.08 -0.14 7.21
N PHE A 163 -0.94 -0.82 7.71
CA PHE A 163 -2.02 -1.44 6.92
C PHE A 163 -3.38 -0.89 7.36
N ARG A 164 -4.20 -0.50 6.35
CA ARG A 164 -5.55 0.05 6.57
C ARG A 164 -6.42 -0.21 5.36
#